data_98e14ee63106e049dc51d940cfe82aae
#
_entry.id   98e14ee63106e049dc51d940cfe82aae
#
_cell.length_a   1.000
_cell.length_b   1.000
_cell.length_c   1.000
_cell.angle_alpha   90.00
_cell.angle_beta   90.00
_cell.angle_gamma   90.00
#
_symmetry.space_group_name_H-M   'P 1'
#
loop_
_entity.id
_entity.type
_entity.pdbx_description
1 polymer ?
#
loop_
_entity_poly.entity_id
_entity_poly.type
_entity_poly.pdbx_seq_one_letter_code
_entity_poly.pdbx_strand_id
1 'polypeptide(L)'
;EEAKDSLVKYNYLAMTLKTYLITSQLDSAQIVIQQIHDFIERQHSSSQMADLESECFNMKGNIFARVGNMDSAEICFRKAYELRMRGTRIEVVPDILMNLADANNRLGKLDIGAAWYRRALLMCDSLHIASTKKPPIYYGLAQVYVTMRDFEQCDYYYNLAGESYDSMLPYEKYIYLNNRGTSYYYREDYQTAIKYFQKVIDLVEGYADMSFELNLGRLNLGDCYLQLNMVDLAVKYINECQLFFEEMGVSTALYYIDTQKIELALLQKDFQEARRLLSESVVPPGIDPDMVHIRNKYLQQFYEETGNYKRAYHYLQRNNLLDDSIRNERVRMRTADLTLRYQQDSTLMAHRVLLQEQKNEVLVLRQTQFVVFAVAVVSILTAVFLYLYSKKKRALLLARNHRTVSTLRLENIRNRLSPHFIFNVLNREMAERNVEEKQELSSLVKLMRRNLELNNCV
;
A
#
# COMPACT_ATOMS: atom_id res chain seq x y z
N GLU A 1 1.29 -5.61 34.26
CA GLU A 1 0.94 -4.16 34.34
C GLU A 1 2.20 -3.29 34.29
N GLU A 2 3.25 -3.54 35.13
CA GLU A 2 4.51 -2.78 35.12
C GLU A 2 5.23 -2.81 33.74
N ALA A 3 5.25 -3.94 33.04
CA ALA A 3 5.85 -4.04 31.71
C ALA A 3 5.10 -3.23 30.65
N LYS A 4 3.77 -3.13 30.78
CA LYS A 4 2.93 -2.34 29.87
C LYS A 4 3.12 -0.85 30.06
N ASP A 5 3.23 -0.40 31.30
CA ASP A 5 3.52 1.00 31.64
C ASP A 5 4.92 1.41 31.19
N SER A 6 5.90 0.52 31.32
CA SER A 6 7.26 0.75 30.84
C SER A 6 7.33 0.89 29.32
N LEU A 7 6.65 0.05 28.56
CA LEU A 7 6.60 0.15 27.08
C LEU A 7 5.93 1.45 26.64
N VAL A 8 4.84 1.85 27.27
CA VAL A 8 4.15 3.12 27.01
C VAL A 8 5.11 4.29 27.23
N LYS A 9 5.82 4.31 28.36
CA LYS A 9 6.82 5.33 28.67
C LYS A 9 7.87 5.45 27.54
N TYR A 10 8.44 4.33 27.10
CA TYR A 10 9.50 4.36 26.09
C TYR A 10 9.00 4.71 24.69
N ASN A 11 7.74 4.38 24.37
CA ASN A 11 7.11 4.91 23.16
C ASN A 11 6.93 6.43 23.18
N TYR A 12 6.55 7.02 24.32
CA TYR A 12 6.53 8.49 24.47
C TYR A 12 7.92 9.10 24.35
N LEU A 13 8.94 8.49 24.97
CA LEU A 13 10.34 8.93 24.79
C LEU A 13 10.78 8.89 23.33
N ALA A 14 10.41 7.84 22.57
CA ALA A 14 10.70 7.78 21.14
C ALA A 14 10.01 8.91 20.34
N MET A 15 8.81 9.32 20.73
CA MET A 15 8.16 10.49 20.12
C MET A 15 8.91 11.81 20.37
N THR A 16 9.56 11.98 21.54
CA THR A 16 10.35 13.19 21.82
C THR A 16 11.60 13.31 20.96
N LEU A 17 12.09 12.21 20.37
CA LEU A 17 13.26 12.23 19.48
C LEU A 17 13.04 13.14 18.26
N LYS A 18 11.84 13.17 17.70
CA LYS A 18 11.51 14.07 16.58
C LYS A 18 11.65 15.54 16.99
N THR A 19 11.20 15.90 18.17
CA THR A 19 11.34 17.26 18.71
C THR A 19 12.80 17.63 18.88
N TYR A 20 13.63 16.74 19.47
CA TYR A 20 15.06 17.00 19.64
C TYR A 20 15.79 17.16 18.29
N LEU A 21 15.38 16.42 17.26
CA LEU A 21 15.93 16.61 15.91
C LEU A 21 15.54 17.99 15.34
N ILE A 22 14.27 18.37 15.42
CA ILE A 22 13.79 19.67 14.93
C ILE A 22 14.52 20.82 15.64
N THR A 23 14.69 20.73 16.97
CA THR A 23 15.36 21.76 17.79
C THR A 23 16.89 21.65 17.79
N SER A 24 17.47 20.76 16.97
CA SER A 24 18.93 20.53 16.87
C SER A 24 19.61 20.10 18.18
N GLN A 25 18.85 19.53 19.12
CA GLN A 25 19.38 19.03 20.41
C GLN A 25 19.88 17.59 20.26
N LEU A 26 20.93 17.39 19.47
CA LEU A 26 21.43 16.08 19.08
C LEU A 26 21.93 15.24 20.25
N ASP A 27 22.59 15.87 21.25
CA ASP A 27 23.06 15.17 22.43
C ASP A 27 21.89 14.61 23.27
N SER A 28 20.83 15.40 23.43
CA SER A 28 19.61 14.97 24.12
C SER A 28 18.95 13.79 23.39
N ALA A 29 18.93 13.84 22.08
CA ALA A 29 18.41 12.74 21.27
C ALA A 29 19.24 11.45 21.46
N GLN A 30 20.58 11.54 21.50
CA GLN A 30 21.45 10.39 21.73
C GLN A 30 21.22 9.75 23.10
N ILE A 31 21.08 10.57 24.17
CA ILE A 31 20.78 10.09 25.53
C ILE A 31 19.46 9.29 25.54
N VAL A 32 18.41 9.83 24.93
CA VAL A 32 17.11 9.15 24.86
C VAL A 32 17.20 7.85 24.07
N ILE A 33 17.92 7.83 22.95
CA ILE A 33 18.15 6.62 22.16
C ILE A 33 18.84 5.54 23.00
N GLN A 34 19.86 5.92 23.81
CA GLN A 34 20.55 4.98 24.69
C GLN A 34 19.62 4.42 25.76
N GLN A 35 18.80 5.26 26.39
CA GLN A 35 17.82 4.82 27.40
C GLN A 35 16.81 3.81 26.82
N ILE A 36 16.36 4.04 25.60
CA ILE A 36 15.43 3.13 24.92
C ILE A 36 16.14 1.81 24.59
N HIS A 37 17.38 1.87 24.13
CA HIS A 37 18.18 0.69 23.82
C HIS A 37 18.41 -0.19 25.06
N ASP A 38 18.83 0.42 26.20
CA ASP A 38 19.02 -0.27 27.48
C ASP A 38 17.72 -0.93 27.98
N PHE A 39 16.58 -0.31 27.70
CA PHE A 39 15.27 -0.92 28.01
C PHE A 39 15.00 -2.14 27.13
N ILE A 40 15.20 -2.04 25.81
CA ILE A 40 14.96 -3.13 24.87
C ILE A 40 15.81 -4.36 25.20
N GLU A 41 17.08 -4.17 25.53
CA GLU A 41 18.00 -5.26 25.90
C GLU A 41 17.55 -6.07 27.13
N ARG A 42 16.78 -5.46 28.03
CA ARG A 42 16.24 -6.13 29.23
C ARG A 42 14.90 -6.83 28.98
N GLN A 43 14.32 -6.70 27.78
CA GLN A 43 13.02 -7.25 27.46
C GLN A 43 13.13 -8.49 26.56
N HIS A 44 12.09 -9.31 26.57
CA HIS A 44 11.96 -10.38 25.59
C HIS A 44 11.65 -9.81 24.20
N SER A 45 12.23 -10.41 23.17
CA SER A 45 11.97 -10.03 21.78
C SER A 45 10.49 -10.15 21.46
N SER A 46 9.91 -9.07 20.95
CA SER A 46 8.52 -9.01 20.51
C SER A 46 8.37 -8.05 19.33
N SER A 47 7.26 -8.14 18.60
CA SER A 47 6.98 -7.22 17.50
C SER A 47 6.90 -5.75 17.95
N GLN A 48 6.44 -5.49 19.17
CA GLN A 48 6.40 -4.15 19.74
C GLN A 48 7.81 -3.63 20.09
N MET A 49 8.71 -4.51 20.55
CA MET A 49 10.12 -4.15 20.76
C MET A 49 10.81 -3.85 19.43
N ALA A 50 10.52 -4.65 18.38
CA ALA A 50 11.02 -4.38 17.04
C ALA A 50 10.55 -3.02 16.49
N ASP A 51 9.31 -2.60 16.76
CA ASP A 51 8.80 -1.28 16.40
C ASP A 51 9.57 -0.15 17.11
N LEU A 52 9.80 -0.29 18.40
CA LEU A 52 10.53 0.70 19.21
C LEU A 52 12.01 0.80 18.79
N GLU A 53 12.67 -0.34 18.59
CA GLU A 53 14.05 -0.41 18.12
C GLU A 53 14.20 0.19 16.72
N SER A 54 13.25 -0.09 15.82
CA SER A 54 13.18 0.51 14.48
C SER A 54 13.13 2.03 14.54
N GLU A 55 12.32 2.60 15.43
CA GLU A 55 12.23 4.06 15.60
C GLU A 55 13.58 4.65 16.05
N CYS A 56 14.28 3.98 16.99
CA CYS A 56 15.61 4.40 17.43
C CYS A 56 16.63 4.39 16.29
N PHE A 57 16.68 3.33 15.49
CA PHE A 57 17.58 3.28 14.33
C PHE A 57 17.23 4.32 13.27
N ASN A 58 15.93 4.55 12.99
CA ASN A 58 15.50 5.62 12.10
C ASN A 58 15.95 6.99 12.58
N MET A 59 15.83 7.27 13.88
CA MET A 59 16.30 8.54 14.47
C MET A 59 17.82 8.65 14.46
N LYS A 60 18.58 7.58 14.75
CA LYS A 60 20.05 7.54 14.58
C LYS A 60 20.43 7.86 13.13
N GLY A 61 19.74 7.28 12.16
CA GLY A 61 19.94 7.56 10.75
C GLY A 61 19.74 9.04 10.42
N ASN A 62 18.68 9.65 10.93
CA ASN A 62 18.43 11.10 10.76
C ASN A 62 19.53 11.97 11.40
N ILE A 63 20.03 11.60 12.57
CA ILE A 63 21.16 12.29 13.22
C ILE A 63 22.41 12.21 12.33
N PHE A 64 22.78 11.01 11.84
CA PHE A 64 23.92 10.84 10.96
C PHE A 64 23.77 11.60 9.65
N ALA A 65 22.58 11.58 9.04
CA ALA A 65 22.29 12.33 7.82
C ALA A 65 22.47 13.85 8.04
N ARG A 66 22.08 14.36 9.20
CA ARG A 66 22.19 15.78 9.53
C ARG A 66 23.63 16.24 9.73
N VAL A 67 24.51 15.38 10.26
CA VAL A 67 25.94 15.65 10.41
C VAL A 67 26.76 15.27 9.16
N GLY A 68 26.08 14.88 8.06
CA GLY A 68 26.73 14.57 6.77
C GLY A 68 27.31 13.16 6.65
N ASN A 69 27.16 12.32 7.68
CA ASN A 69 27.65 10.93 7.63
C ASN A 69 26.63 10.00 6.98
N MET A 70 26.54 10.03 5.64
CA MET A 70 25.51 9.30 4.89
C MET A 70 25.70 7.77 4.91
N ASP A 71 26.93 7.27 4.99
CA ASP A 71 27.17 5.81 5.13
C ASP A 71 26.59 5.25 6.41
N SER A 72 26.81 5.93 7.54
CA SER A 72 26.20 5.53 8.82
C SER A 72 24.69 5.71 8.83
N ALA A 73 24.17 6.73 8.15
CA ALA A 73 22.73 6.96 8.00
C ALA A 73 22.07 5.82 7.23
N GLU A 74 22.67 5.41 6.10
CA GLU A 74 22.18 4.29 5.26
C GLU A 74 22.10 2.99 6.05
N ILE A 75 23.15 2.65 6.81
CA ILE A 75 23.19 1.47 7.67
C ILE A 75 22.05 1.50 8.71
N CYS A 76 21.86 2.65 9.36
CA CYS A 76 20.80 2.80 10.35
C CYS A 76 19.41 2.70 9.75
N PHE A 77 19.14 3.34 8.61
CA PHE A 77 17.84 3.25 7.93
C PHE A 77 17.54 1.84 7.43
N ARG A 78 18.53 1.12 6.94
CA ARG A 78 18.40 -0.28 6.53
C ARG A 78 18.01 -1.15 7.73
N LYS A 79 18.68 -0.96 8.87
CA LYS A 79 18.35 -1.68 10.10
C LYS A 79 16.96 -1.33 10.61
N ALA A 80 16.58 -0.06 10.54
CA ALA A 80 15.23 0.40 10.90
C ALA A 80 14.17 -0.29 10.03
N TYR A 81 14.40 -0.38 8.71
CA TYR A 81 13.51 -1.08 7.79
C TYR A 81 13.35 -2.57 8.15
N GLU A 82 14.46 -3.29 8.35
CA GLU A 82 14.43 -4.72 8.70
C GLU A 82 13.65 -5.00 10.00
N LEU A 83 13.84 -4.15 11.01
CA LEU A 83 13.14 -4.25 12.29
C LEU A 83 11.64 -3.92 12.12
N ARG A 84 11.31 -2.88 11.36
CA ARG A 84 9.91 -2.47 11.11
C ARG A 84 9.12 -3.57 10.40
N MET A 85 9.74 -4.31 9.50
CA MET A 85 9.11 -5.44 8.82
C MET A 85 8.78 -6.61 9.75
N ARG A 86 9.36 -6.66 10.97
CA ARG A 86 9.04 -7.63 12.04
C ARG A 86 8.09 -7.06 13.09
N GLY A 87 7.81 -5.77 13.00
CA GLY A 87 6.93 -5.04 13.91
C GLY A 87 5.45 -5.16 13.57
N THR A 88 4.64 -4.34 14.22
CA THR A 88 3.19 -4.24 14.03
C THR A 88 2.78 -3.02 13.21
N ARG A 89 3.65 -2.00 13.11
CA ARG A 89 3.36 -0.70 12.50
C ARG A 89 3.94 -0.59 11.10
N ILE A 90 3.44 -1.44 10.18
CA ILE A 90 3.92 -1.52 8.79
C ILE A 90 3.61 -0.24 8.00
N GLU A 91 2.61 0.53 8.41
CA GLU A 91 2.22 1.79 7.78
C GLU A 91 3.30 2.88 7.80
N VAL A 92 4.33 2.73 8.64
CA VAL A 92 5.49 3.65 8.73
C VAL A 92 6.64 3.23 7.79
N VAL A 93 6.58 2.05 7.20
CA VAL A 93 7.64 1.54 6.30
C VAL A 93 7.96 2.49 5.15
N PRO A 94 6.98 3.11 4.45
CA PRO A 94 7.28 4.04 3.37
C PRO A 94 8.18 5.20 3.78
N ASP A 95 8.01 5.77 4.98
CA ASP A 95 8.83 6.89 5.49
C ASP A 95 10.29 6.45 5.70
N ILE A 96 10.50 5.23 6.21
CA ILE A 96 11.85 4.67 6.39
C ILE A 96 12.51 4.40 5.04
N LEU A 97 11.74 3.89 4.08
CA LEU A 97 12.24 3.65 2.72
C LEU A 97 12.62 4.96 1.99
N MET A 98 11.88 6.06 2.23
CA MET A 98 12.26 7.38 1.73
C MET A 98 13.59 7.84 2.33
N ASN A 99 13.76 7.75 3.65
CA ASN A 99 15.02 8.11 4.30
C ASN A 99 16.20 7.29 3.75
N LEU A 100 15.98 6.00 3.50
CA LEU A 100 16.97 5.11 2.90
C LEU A 100 17.30 5.49 1.46
N ALA A 101 16.30 5.92 0.70
CA ALA A 101 16.46 6.42 -0.66
C ALA A 101 17.26 7.73 -0.69
N ASP A 102 16.92 8.68 0.18
CA ASP A 102 17.62 9.96 0.32
C ASP A 102 19.10 9.76 0.68
N ALA A 103 19.39 8.87 1.63
CA ALA A 103 20.77 8.56 2.01
C ALA A 103 21.56 7.99 0.82
N ASN A 104 20.97 7.06 0.05
CA ASN A 104 21.63 6.50 -1.13
C ASN A 104 21.84 7.55 -2.24
N ASN A 105 20.88 8.44 -2.46
CA ASN A 105 21.04 9.54 -3.43
C ASN A 105 22.19 10.45 -3.06
N ARG A 106 22.31 10.83 -1.78
CA ARG A 106 23.43 11.66 -1.30
C ARG A 106 24.78 10.94 -1.35
N LEU A 107 24.78 9.60 -1.32
CA LEU A 107 25.97 8.78 -1.57
C LEU A 107 26.30 8.62 -3.08
N GLY A 108 25.53 9.24 -3.96
CA GLY A 108 25.66 9.10 -5.41
C GLY A 108 25.20 7.75 -5.97
N LYS A 109 24.54 6.91 -5.16
CA LYS A 109 23.97 5.61 -5.54
C LYS A 109 22.55 5.80 -6.08
N LEU A 110 22.40 6.53 -7.18
CA LEU A 110 21.10 7.02 -7.66
C LEU A 110 20.16 5.89 -8.08
N ASP A 111 20.66 4.82 -8.65
CA ASP A 111 19.91 3.62 -9.03
C ASP A 111 19.30 2.93 -7.82
N ILE A 112 20.08 2.81 -6.73
CA ILE A 112 19.64 2.22 -5.47
C ILE A 112 18.62 3.13 -4.79
N GLY A 113 18.87 4.45 -4.76
CA GLY A 113 17.92 5.43 -4.22
C GLY A 113 16.56 5.39 -4.91
N ALA A 114 16.56 5.41 -6.25
CA ALA A 114 15.33 5.26 -7.04
C ALA A 114 14.59 3.95 -6.77
N ALA A 115 15.31 2.84 -6.61
CA ALA A 115 14.71 1.55 -6.28
C ALA A 115 14.00 1.57 -4.91
N TRP A 116 14.58 2.24 -3.91
CA TRP A 116 13.95 2.39 -2.59
C TRP A 116 12.71 3.30 -2.63
N TYR A 117 12.74 4.42 -3.36
CA TYR A 117 11.55 5.26 -3.56
C TYR A 117 10.41 4.49 -4.24
N ARG A 118 10.70 3.70 -5.29
CA ARG A 118 9.67 2.87 -5.93
C ARG A 118 9.11 1.83 -4.99
N ARG A 119 9.96 1.24 -4.15
CA ARG A 119 9.50 0.30 -3.12
C ARG A 119 8.60 0.99 -2.10
N ALA A 120 8.89 2.25 -1.74
CA ALA A 120 8.00 3.06 -0.90
C ALA A 120 6.63 3.28 -1.55
N LEU A 121 6.57 3.60 -2.86
CA LEU A 121 5.30 3.72 -3.60
C LEU A 121 4.51 2.42 -3.60
N LEU A 122 5.16 1.30 -3.89
CA LEU A 122 4.51 -0.02 -3.87
C LEU A 122 3.94 -0.36 -2.48
N MET A 123 4.65 0.00 -1.40
CA MET A 123 4.15 -0.17 -0.04
C MET A 123 2.95 0.75 0.23
N CYS A 124 2.98 2.01 -0.23
CA CYS A 124 1.84 2.92 -0.12
C CYS A 124 0.61 2.35 -0.84
N ASP A 125 0.78 1.79 -2.04
CA ASP A 125 -0.32 1.19 -2.80
C ASP A 125 -0.86 -0.07 -2.11
N SER A 126 0.02 -0.94 -1.64
CA SER A 126 -0.35 -2.18 -0.95
C SER A 126 -1.08 -1.95 0.37
N LEU A 127 -0.71 -0.89 1.09
CA LEU A 127 -1.30 -0.51 2.37
C LEU A 127 -2.47 0.48 2.22
N HIS A 128 -2.85 0.83 0.99
CA HIS A 128 -3.93 1.78 0.68
C HIS A 128 -3.72 3.14 1.36
N ILE A 129 -2.46 3.59 1.46
CA ILE A 129 -2.11 4.89 2.02
C ILE A 129 -2.65 6.00 1.12
N ALA A 130 -3.23 7.03 1.72
CA ALA A 130 -3.82 8.14 0.99
C ALA A 130 -2.84 8.78 -0.01
N SER A 131 -3.31 9.12 -1.20
CA SER A 131 -2.49 9.72 -2.27
C SER A 131 -1.81 11.03 -1.84
N THR A 132 -2.41 11.77 -0.91
CA THR A 132 -1.85 13.00 -0.31
C THR A 132 -0.55 12.80 0.47
N LYS A 133 -0.18 11.56 0.80
CA LYS A 133 1.09 11.23 1.48
C LYS A 133 2.20 10.76 0.52
N LYS A 134 1.92 10.65 -0.78
CA LYS A 134 2.90 10.22 -1.79
C LYS A 134 3.79 11.34 -2.37
N PRO A 135 3.41 12.64 -2.35
CA PRO A 135 4.21 13.70 -2.97
C PRO A 135 5.69 13.70 -2.58
N PRO A 136 6.10 13.49 -1.31
CA PRO A 136 7.52 13.43 -0.94
C PRO A 136 8.30 12.35 -1.70
N ILE A 137 7.67 11.20 -1.96
CA ILE A 137 8.29 10.12 -2.74
C ILE A 137 8.44 10.53 -4.21
N TYR A 138 7.43 11.21 -4.77
CA TYR A 138 7.49 11.73 -6.14
C TYR A 138 8.56 12.80 -6.28
N TYR A 139 8.75 13.70 -5.28
CA TYR A 139 9.85 14.68 -5.29
C TYR A 139 11.21 14.00 -5.31
N GLY A 140 11.40 12.99 -4.46
CA GLY A 140 12.64 12.24 -4.41
C GLY A 140 12.98 11.58 -5.75
N LEU A 141 12.01 10.92 -6.39
CA LEU A 141 12.18 10.35 -7.72
C LEU A 141 12.46 11.42 -8.78
N ALA A 142 11.69 12.51 -8.77
CA ALA A 142 11.90 13.60 -9.71
C ALA A 142 13.32 14.21 -9.57
N GLN A 143 13.82 14.38 -8.36
CA GLN A 143 15.16 14.88 -8.10
C GLN A 143 16.26 13.93 -8.62
N VAL A 144 16.09 12.62 -8.42
CA VAL A 144 16.99 11.62 -9.02
C VAL A 144 17.03 11.77 -10.54
N TYR A 145 15.87 11.92 -11.17
CA TYR A 145 15.78 12.06 -12.62
C TYR A 145 16.34 13.40 -13.13
N VAL A 146 16.21 14.50 -12.33
CA VAL A 146 16.90 15.77 -12.65
C VAL A 146 18.42 15.58 -12.70
N THR A 147 19.00 14.97 -11.65
CA THR A 147 20.44 14.71 -11.59
C THR A 147 20.92 13.87 -12.78
N MET A 148 20.07 12.96 -13.25
CA MET A 148 20.36 12.11 -14.41
C MET A 148 20.06 12.77 -15.76
N ARG A 149 19.56 13.99 -15.78
CA ARG A 149 19.13 14.70 -16.99
C ARG A 149 18.05 13.92 -17.78
N ASP A 150 17.25 13.08 -17.10
CA ASP A 150 16.07 12.43 -17.67
C ASP A 150 14.82 13.25 -17.37
N PHE A 151 14.67 14.32 -18.12
CA PHE A 151 13.62 15.32 -17.86
C PHE A 151 12.20 14.81 -18.15
N GLU A 152 12.04 13.81 -18.97
CA GLU A 152 10.73 13.20 -19.23
C GLU A 152 10.19 12.51 -17.96
N GLN A 153 11.00 11.67 -17.32
CA GLN A 153 10.64 11.02 -16.07
C GLN A 153 10.52 12.01 -14.91
N CYS A 154 11.41 13.02 -14.89
CA CYS A 154 11.30 14.12 -13.93
C CYS A 154 9.93 14.81 -14.02
N ASP A 155 9.46 15.19 -15.21
CA ASP A 155 8.17 15.82 -15.42
C ASP A 155 7.02 14.91 -15.03
N TYR A 156 7.10 13.63 -15.35
CA TYR A 156 6.09 12.65 -14.95
C TYR A 156 5.86 12.65 -13.44
N TYR A 157 6.92 12.56 -12.65
CA TYR A 157 6.79 12.52 -11.19
C TYR A 157 6.39 13.88 -10.59
N TYR A 158 6.88 15.01 -11.14
CA TYR A 158 6.41 16.32 -10.69
C TYR A 158 4.93 16.56 -11.01
N ASN A 159 4.43 16.06 -12.13
CA ASN A 159 3.01 16.18 -12.47
C ASN A 159 2.15 15.37 -11.49
N LEU A 160 2.56 14.13 -11.15
CA LEU A 160 1.89 13.34 -10.11
C LEU A 160 1.90 14.05 -8.75
N ALA A 161 3.02 14.65 -8.36
CA ALA A 161 3.09 15.43 -7.13
C ALA A 161 2.17 16.66 -7.18
N GLY A 162 2.10 17.32 -8.33
CA GLY A 162 1.28 18.52 -8.56
C GLY A 162 -0.23 18.31 -8.43
N GLU A 163 -0.71 17.07 -8.60
CA GLU A 163 -2.13 16.73 -8.37
C GLU A 163 -2.58 17.02 -6.93
N SER A 164 -1.65 17.00 -5.99
CA SER A 164 -1.91 17.29 -4.57
C SER A 164 -1.54 18.72 -4.15
N TYR A 165 -1.11 19.59 -5.08
CA TYR A 165 -0.53 20.91 -4.78
C TYR A 165 -1.43 21.78 -3.87
N ASP A 166 -2.74 21.85 -4.14
CA ASP A 166 -3.65 22.68 -3.38
C ASP A 166 -3.77 22.27 -1.91
N SER A 167 -3.62 20.97 -1.63
CA SER A 167 -3.68 20.39 -0.29
C SER A 167 -2.35 20.39 0.47
N MET A 168 -1.25 20.81 -0.17
CA MET A 168 0.06 20.88 0.45
C MET A 168 0.18 21.98 1.48
N LEU A 169 0.96 21.74 2.53
CA LEU A 169 1.37 22.76 3.48
C LEU A 169 2.32 23.77 2.81
N PRO A 170 2.46 25.00 3.33
CA PRO A 170 3.31 26.04 2.73
C PRO A 170 4.74 25.58 2.46
N TYR A 171 5.36 24.84 3.39
CA TYR A 171 6.70 24.30 3.22
C TYR A 171 6.77 23.23 2.12
N GLU A 172 5.75 22.39 1.97
CA GLU A 172 5.67 21.38 0.91
C GLU A 172 5.50 22.05 -0.47
N LYS A 173 4.66 23.11 -0.55
CA LYS A 173 4.53 23.92 -1.76
C LYS A 173 5.85 24.57 -2.16
N TYR A 174 6.60 25.08 -1.17
CA TYR A 174 7.93 25.61 -1.39
C TYR A 174 8.84 24.56 -2.01
N ILE A 175 8.95 23.35 -1.40
CA ILE A 175 9.78 22.25 -1.94
C ILE A 175 9.39 21.93 -3.39
N TYR A 176 8.09 21.81 -3.65
CA TYR A 176 7.59 21.53 -5.00
C TYR A 176 8.01 22.61 -6.01
N LEU A 177 7.76 23.88 -5.71
CA LEU A 177 8.06 25.00 -6.60
C LEU A 177 9.56 25.18 -6.81
N ASN A 178 10.35 25.13 -5.74
CA ASN A 178 11.80 25.30 -5.79
C ASN A 178 12.44 24.19 -6.65
N ASN A 179 12.10 22.94 -6.37
CA ASN A 179 12.67 21.81 -7.09
C ASN A 179 12.20 21.78 -8.57
N ARG A 180 10.96 22.20 -8.82
CA ARG A 180 10.45 22.36 -10.19
C ARG A 180 11.23 23.45 -10.94
N GLY A 181 11.48 24.58 -10.31
CA GLY A 181 12.32 25.64 -10.83
C GLY A 181 13.72 25.17 -11.16
N THR A 182 14.35 24.45 -10.23
CA THR A 182 15.67 23.82 -10.42
C THR A 182 15.69 22.85 -11.59
N SER A 183 14.63 22.08 -11.80
CA SER A 183 14.54 21.16 -12.95
C SER A 183 14.56 21.91 -14.30
N TYR A 184 13.92 23.07 -14.38
CA TYR A 184 13.97 23.91 -15.57
C TYR A 184 15.31 24.63 -15.72
N TYR A 185 15.95 25.05 -14.62
CA TYR A 185 17.31 25.58 -14.64
C TYR A 185 18.29 24.59 -15.29
N TYR A 186 18.25 23.32 -14.87
CA TYR A 186 19.12 22.30 -15.45
C TYR A 186 18.81 21.92 -16.91
N ARG A 187 17.65 22.33 -17.45
CA ARG A 187 17.29 22.22 -18.87
C ARG A 187 17.73 23.46 -19.67
N GLU A 188 18.34 24.44 -19.01
CA GLU A 188 18.66 25.74 -19.58
C GLU A 188 17.41 26.56 -19.97
N ASP A 189 16.21 26.18 -19.51
CA ASP A 189 14.98 26.96 -19.65
C ASP A 189 14.86 27.94 -18.46
N TYR A 190 15.76 28.91 -18.46
CA TYR A 190 15.86 29.91 -17.39
C TYR A 190 14.62 30.77 -17.26
N GLN A 191 13.90 31.03 -18.35
CA GLN A 191 12.67 31.82 -18.32
C GLN A 191 11.56 31.10 -17.55
N THR A 192 11.44 29.79 -17.73
CA THR A 192 10.47 28.99 -16.96
C THR A 192 10.95 28.81 -15.52
N ALA A 193 12.24 28.60 -15.29
CA ALA A 193 12.81 28.54 -13.95
C ALA A 193 12.52 29.79 -13.11
N ILE A 194 12.71 30.99 -13.69
CA ILE A 194 12.39 32.29 -13.08
C ILE A 194 10.91 32.33 -12.62
N LYS A 195 9.97 31.86 -13.44
CA LYS A 195 8.55 31.85 -13.07
C LYS A 195 8.28 30.98 -11.82
N TYR A 196 8.98 29.86 -11.69
CA TYR A 196 8.84 29.01 -10.51
C TYR A 196 9.50 29.61 -9.28
N PHE A 197 10.73 30.16 -9.41
CA PHE A 197 11.40 30.81 -8.28
C PHE A 197 10.70 32.11 -7.84
N GLN A 198 10.06 32.84 -8.76
CA GLN A 198 9.20 33.95 -8.37
C GLN A 198 8.00 33.49 -7.56
N LYS A 199 7.33 32.40 -7.97
CA LYS A 199 6.26 31.78 -7.17
C LYS A 199 6.73 31.32 -5.79
N VAL A 200 8.00 30.90 -5.66
CA VAL A 200 8.59 30.60 -4.34
C VAL A 200 8.61 31.86 -3.50
N ILE A 201 9.14 32.98 -4.00
CA ILE A 201 9.21 34.24 -3.26
C ILE A 201 7.79 34.69 -2.88
N ASP A 202 6.87 34.74 -3.83
CA ASP A 202 5.47 35.15 -3.59
C ASP A 202 4.78 34.29 -2.52
N LEU A 203 5.13 32.99 -2.47
CA LEU A 203 4.60 32.08 -1.46
C LEU A 203 5.19 32.34 -0.06
N VAL A 204 6.53 32.51 0.04
CA VAL A 204 7.21 32.47 1.34
C VAL A 204 7.37 33.84 1.98
N GLU A 205 7.24 34.94 1.23
CA GLU A 205 7.38 36.33 1.72
C GLU A 205 6.43 36.64 2.89
N GLY A 206 5.26 35.98 2.94
CA GLY A 206 4.28 36.13 4.02
C GLY A 206 4.61 35.36 5.31
N TYR A 207 5.68 34.55 5.34
CA TYR A 207 6.01 33.66 6.45
C TYR A 207 7.38 34.01 7.03
N ALA A 208 7.38 34.60 8.26
CA ALA A 208 8.63 35.03 8.93
C ALA A 208 9.58 33.87 9.24
N ASP A 209 9.08 32.68 9.46
CA ASP A 209 9.81 31.44 9.72
C ASP A 209 10.39 30.78 8.46
N MET A 210 10.10 31.32 7.25
CA MET A 210 10.61 30.85 5.96
C MET A 210 11.64 31.81 5.33
N SER A 211 12.36 32.57 6.15
CA SER A 211 13.39 33.51 5.67
C SER A 211 14.54 32.83 4.95
N PHE A 212 14.88 31.60 5.31
CA PHE A 212 15.90 30.81 4.62
C PHE A 212 15.47 30.48 3.21
N GLU A 213 14.24 30.01 3.05
CA GLU A 213 13.63 29.62 1.77
C GLU A 213 13.48 30.85 0.84
N LEU A 214 13.13 32.00 1.41
CA LEU A 214 13.05 33.26 0.68
C LEU A 214 14.40 33.62 0.07
N ASN A 215 15.47 33.61 0.88
CA ASN A 215 16.80 33.98 0.40
C ASN A 215 17.40 32.95 -0.53
N LEU A 216 17.07 31.66 -0.40
CA LEU A 216 17.43 30.63 -1.36
C LEU A 216 16.72 30.83 -2.71
N GLY A 217 15.43 31.20 -2.70
CA GLY A 217 14.71 31.57 -3.90
C GLY A 217 15.30 32.78 -4.61
N ARG A 218 15.72 33.82 -3.88
CA ARG A 218 16.44 34.98 -4.41
C ARG A 218 17.78 34.60 -5.04
N LEU A 219 18.54 33.73 -4.38
CA LEU A 219 19.82 33.26 -4.88
C LEU A 219 19.64 32.48 -6.21
N ASN A 220 18.63 31.63 -6.32
CA ASN A 220 18.29 30.91 -7.55
C ASN A 220 17.82 31.86 -8.66
N LEU A 221 17.09 32.93 -8.34
CA LEU A 221 16.75 33.98 -9.32
C LEU A 221 17.97 34.73 -9.80
N GLY A 222 18.88 35.09 -8.90
CA GLY A 222 20.17 35.73 -9.24
C GLY A 222 20.92 34.93 -10.30
N ASP A 223 21.02 33.62 -10.12
CA ASP A 223 21.66 32.72 -11.06
C ASP A 223 20.95 32.68 -12.42
N CYS A 224 19.63 32.49 -12.44
CA CYS A 224 18.86 32.51 -13.69
C CYS A 224 19.04 33.84 -14.46
N TYR A 225 19.12 34.97 -13.77
CA TYR A 225 19.36 36.27 -14.41
C TYR A 225 20.78 36.40 -14.95
N LEU A 226 21.79 35.81 -14.29
CA LEU A 226 23.17 35.74 -14.84
C LEU A 226 23.18 34.93 -16.14
N GLN A 227 22.56 33.76 -16.16
CA GLN A 227 22.49 32.93 -17.36
C GLN A 227 21.78 33.63 -18.54
N LEU A 228 20.85 34.56 -18.25
CA LEU A 228 20.22 35.40 -19.28
C LEU A 228 20.95 36.72 -19.55
N ASN A 229 22.15 36.93 -18.99
CA ASN A 229 22.91 38.16 -19.08
C ASN A 229 22.17 39.43 -18.60
N MET A 230 21.25 39.27 -17.66
CA MET A 230 20.49 40.37 -17.05
C MET A 230 21.18 40.82 -15.75
N VAL A 231 22.36 41.40 -15.91
CA VAL A 231 23.34 41.69 -14.88
C VAL A 231 22.78 42.49 -13.71
N ASP A 232 22.03 43.55 -13.98
CA ASP A 232 21.47 44.44 -12.92
C ASP A 232 20.53 43.70 -11.96
N LEU A 233 19.68 42.80 -12.53
CA LEU A 233 18.76 41.98 -11.74
C LEU A 233 19.53 40.90 -10.96
N ALA A 234 20.51 40.29 -11.56
CA ALA A 234 21.35 39.29 -10.89
C ALA A 234 22.06 39.89 -9.68
N VAL A 235 22.74 41.04 -9.85
CA VAL A 235 23.43 41.74 -8.76
C VAL A 235 22.46 42.11 -7.63
N LYS A 236 21.28 42.60 -7.96
CA LYS A 236 20.24 42.92 -6.97
C LYS A 236 19.94 41.71 -6.10
N TYR A 237 19.57 40.56 -6.69
CA TYR A 237 19.16 39.39 -5.94
C TYR A 237 20.30 38.72 -5.17
N ILE A 238 21.51 38.69 -5.74
CA ILE A 238 22.73 38.18 -5.07
C ILE A 238 23.04 39.02 -3.81
N ASN A 239 22.99 40.35 -3.93
CA ASN A 239 23.26 41.23 -2.78
C ASN A 239 22.19 41.13 -1.70
N GLU A 240 20.91 41.00 -2.08
CA GLU A 240 19.80 40.86 -1.14
C GLU A 240 19.93 39.60 -0.27
N CYS A 241 20.42 38.47 -0.82
CA CYS A 241 20.54 37.22 -0.06
C CYS A 241 21.90 37.03 0.61
N GLN A 242 22.97 37.71 0.15
CA GLN A 242 24.32 37.49 0.68
C GLN A 242 24.43 37.79 2.16
N LEU A 243 23.96 38.97 2.60
CA LEU A 243 24.06 39.38 4.01
C LEU A 243 23.38 38.35 4.94
N PHE A 244 22.22 37.87 4.52
CA PHE A 244 21.50 36.82 5.28
C PHE A 244 22.32 35.55 5.45
N PHE A 245 22.95 35.06 4.37
CA PHE A 245 23.73 33.82 4.47
C PHE A 245 25.09 34.01 5.18
N GLU A 246 25.64 35.23 5.15
CA GLU A 246 26.81 35.61 5.94
C GLU A 246 26.50 35.60 7.45
N GLU A 247 25.38 36.23 7.85
CA GLU A 247 24.93 36.24 9.24
C GLU A 247 24.60 34.83 9.77
N MET A 248 23.98 33.98 8.91
CA MET A 248 23.66 32.61 9.26
C MET A 248 24.84 31.65 9.20
N GLY A 249 25.98 32.05 8.62
CA GLY A 249 27.16 31.21 8.46
C GLY A 249 26.97 29.98 7.58
N VAL A 250 26.08 30.05 6.56
CA VAL A 250 25.74 28.92 5.68
C VAL A 250 26.80 28.80 4.57
N SER A 251 27.86 28.06 4.83
CA SER A 251 29.02 27.93 3.95
C SER A 251 28.71 27.41 2.55
N THR A 252 27.71 26.54 2.39
CA THR A 252 27.27 26.03 1.07
C THR A 252 26.61 27.12 0.23
N ALA A 253 25.74 27.94 0.84
CA ALA A 253 25.12 29.07 0.14
C ALA A 253 26.15 30.13 -0.25
N LEU A 254 27.10 30.44 0.66
CA LEU A 254 28.20 31.37 0.39
C LEU A 254 29.08 30.88 -0.75
N TYR A 255 29.41 29.58 -0.78
CA TYR A 255 30.14 29.00 -1.92
C TYR A 255 29.40 29.16 -3.26
N TYR A 256 28.06 29.05 -3.23
CA TYR A 256 27.26 29.28 -4.44
C TYR A 256 27.20 30.75 -4.84
N ILE A 257 27.05 31.67 -3.88
CA ILE A 257 27.15 33.13 -4.11
C ILE A 257 28.52 33.50 -4.69
N ASP A 258 29.61 32.99 -4.15
CA ASP A 258 30.96 33.21 -4.71
C ASP A 258 31.07 32.73 -6.15
N THR A 259 30.43 31.58 -6.47
CA THR A 259 30.41 31.04 -7.83
C THR A 259 29.69 31.99 -8.78
N GLN A 260 28.54 32.53 -8.40
CA GLN A 260 27.78 33.52 -9.16
C GLN A 260 28.55 34.84 -9.32
N LYS A 261 29.25 35.29 -8.28
CA LYS A 261 30.12 36.49 -8.36
C LYS A 261 31.33 36.28 -9.28
N ILE A 262 31.92 35.08 -9.31
CA ILE A 262 32.98 34.72 -10.25
C ILE A 262 32.44 34.80 -11.69
N GLU A 263 31.27 34.22 -11.93
CA GLU A 263 30.62 34.31 -13.26
C GLU A 263 30.36 35.78 -13.64
N LEU A 264 29.80 36.57 -12.73
CA LEU A 264 29.56 38.01 -12.94
C LEU A 264 30.85 38.75 -13.32
N ALA A 265 31.94 38.53 -12.58
CA ALA A 265 33.25 39.13 -12.88
C ALA A 265 33.79 38.70 -14.26
N LEU A 266 33.57 37.45 -14.67
CA LEU A 266 33.93 36.99 -16.02
C LEU A 266 33.10 37.65 -17.12
N LEU A 267 31.78 37.81 -16.92
CA LEU A 267 30.87 38.51 -17.82
C LEU A 267 31.32 39.99 -18.03
N GLN A 268 31.78 40.61 -16.94
CA GLN A 268 32.25 42.00 -16.92
C GLN A 268 33.74 42.11 -17.37
N LYS A 269 34.43 40.99 -17.61
CA LYS A 269 35.86 40.88 -17.90
C LYS A 269 36.77 41.46 -16.79
N ASP A 270 36.27 41.46 -15.57
CA ASP A 270 37.03 41.83 -14.36
C ASP A 270 37.79 40.62 -13.80
N PHE A 271 38.94 40.34 -14.47
CA PHE A 271 39.78 39.20 -14.06
C PHE A 271 40.53 39.44 -12.75
N GLN A 272 40.60 40.68 -12.23
CA GLN A 272 41.17 40.96 -10.94
C GLN A 272 40.21 40.52 -9.83
N GLU A 273 38.96 40.92 -9.94
CA GLU A 273 37.94 40.51 -9.00
C GLU A 273 37.68 38.97 -9.04
N ALA A 274 37.63 38.40 -10.26
CA ALA A 274 37.51 36.94 -10.39
C ALA A 274 38.68 36.22 -9.68
N ARG A 275 39.91 36.72 -9.79
CA ARG A 275 41.09 36.15 -9.11
C ARG A 275 41.00 36.30 -7.58
N ARG A 276 40.54 37.44 -7.08
CA ARG A 276 40.36 37.71 -5.66
C ARG A 276 39.34 36.74 -5.07
N LEU A 277 38.18 36.62 -5.67
CA LEU A 277 37.11 35.69 -5.24
C LEU A 277 37.57 34.24 -5.21
N LEU A 278 38.34 33.83 -6.23
CA LEU A 278 38.93 32.48 -6.31
C LEU A 278 39.95 32.21 -5.20
N SER A 279 40.71 33.24 -4.76
CA SER A 279 41.71 33.09 -3.70
C SER A 279 41.11 33.09 -2.27
N GLU A 280 39.99 33.74 -2.09
CA GLU A 280 39.30 33.88 -0.79
C GLU A 280 38.25 32.78 -0.54
N SER A 281 37.71 32.18 -1.60
CA SER A 281 36.62 31.19 -1.46
C SER A 281 37.10 29.85 -0.91
N VAL A 282 36.41 29.37 0.11
CA VAL A 282 36.66 28.07 0.75
C VAL A 282 35.67 27.05 0.21
N VAL A 283 36.16 25.89 -0.18
CA VAL A 283 35.27 24.77 -0.59
C VAL A 283 34.72 24.07 0.65
N PRO A 284 33.42 24.13 0.91
CA PRO A 284 32.82 23.46 2.07
C PRO A 284 32.94 21.93 1.93
N PRO A 285 33.01 21.19 3.06
CA PRO A 285 32.91 19.75 3.02
C PRO A 285 31.50 19.31 2.58
N GLY A 286 31.42 18.29 1.71
CA GLY A 286 30.14 17.74 1.26
C GLY A 286 29.36 18.62 0.26
N ILE A 287 30.06 19.52 -0.45
CA ILE A 287 29.46 20.33 -1.50
C ILE A 287 28.90 19.42 -2.63
N ASP A 288 27.75 19.81 -3.16
CA ASP A 288 27.10 19.08 -4.24
C ASP A 288 28.00 18.98 -5.49
N PRO A 289 28.18 17.81 -6.12
CA PRO A 289 28.95 17.63 -7.34
C PRO A 289 28.52 18.56 -8.49
N ASP A 290 27.22 18.84 -8.63
CA ASP A 290 26.72 19.77 -9.66
C ASP A 290 27.23 21.20 -9.42
N MET A 291 27.32 21.67 -8.16
CA MET A 291 27.91 22.97 -7.83
C MET A 291 29.41 23.02 -8.16
N VAL A 292 30.13 21.91 -7.91
CA VAL A 292 31.55 21.78 -8.27
C VAL A 292 31.69 21.82 -9.79
N HIS A 293 30.83 21.16 -10.55
CA HIS A 293 30.82 21.17 -12.00
C HIS A 293 30.61 22.58 -12.55
N ILE A 294 29.58 23.30 -12.05
CA ILE A 294 29.33 24.70 -12.47
C ILE A 294 30.55 25.59 -12.20
N ARG A 295 31.13 25.51 -11.02
CA ARG A 295 32.32 26.29 -10.68
C ARG A 295 33.54 25.95 -11.54
N ASN A 296 33.75 24.68 -11.82
CA ASN A 296 34.84 24.24 -12.69
C ASN A 296 34.70 24.80 -14.12
N LYS A 297 33.48 24.97 -14.64
CA LYS A 297 33.20 25.61 -15.91
C LYS A 297 33.72 27.07 -15.93
N TYR A 298 33.43 27.85 -14.89
CA TYR A 298 33.90 29.23 -14.78
C TYR A 298 35.42 29.32 -14.52
N LEU A 299 35.99 28.37 -13.77
CA LEU A 299 37.42 28.26 -13.58
C LEU A 299 38.14 27.93 -14.92
N GLN A 300 37.59 27.04 -15.71
CA GLN A 300 38.10 26.76 -17.04
C GLN A 300 38.10 28.04 -17.88
N GLN A 301 36.97 28.74 -17.99
CA GLN A 301 36.84 29.99 -18.74
C GLN A 301 37.83 31.05 -18.25
N PHE A 302 37.94 31.28 -16.95
CA PHE A 302 38.91 32.22 -16.37
C PHE A 302 40.33 31.93 -16.79
N TYR A 303 40.75 30.67 -16.73
CA TYR A 303 42.11 30.30 -17.10
C TYR A 303 42.34 30.31 -18.62
N GLU A 304 41.34 30.07 -19.45
CA GLU A 304 41.38 30.26 -20.89
C GLU A 304 41.63 31.75 -21.26
N GLU A 305 40.79 32.63 -20.73
CA GLU A 305 40.83 34.07 -21.00
C GLU A 305 42.09 34.74 -20.40
N THR A 306 42.69 34.19 -19.36
CA THR A 306 43.95 34.64 -18.77
C THR A 306 45.17 33.95 -19.34
N GLY A 307 45.03 33.09 -20.38
CA GLY A 307 46.12 32.42 -21.10
C GLY A 307 46.77 31.23 -20.36
N ASN A 308 46.19 30.79 -19.24
CA ASN A 308 46.71 29.63 -18.52
C ASN A 308 46.05 28.33 -18.99
N TYR A 309 46.29 27.93 -20.21
CA TYR A 309 45.66 26.77 -20.85
C TYR A 309 45.92 25.44 -20.12
N LYS A 310 47.02 25.31 -19.37
CA LYS A 310 47.29 24.12 -18.57
C LYS A 310 46.23 23.92 -17.45
N ARG A 311 45.90 25.00 -16.72
CA ARG A 311 44.89 24.97 -15.70
C ARG A 311 43.47 24.85 -16.30
N ALA A 312 43.20 25.54 -17.39
CA ALA A 312 41.93 25.40 -18.12
C ALA A 312 41.69 23.96 -18.51
N TYR A 313 42.66 23.28 -19.12
CA TYR A 313 42.58 21.86 -19.46
C TYR A 313 42.33 20.95 -18.23
N HIS A 314 42.97 21.26 -17.11
CA HIS A 314 42.75 20.50 -15.89
C HIS A 314 41.28 20.56 -15.41
N TYR A 315 40.65 21.74 -15.43
CA TYR A 315 39.26 21.88 -15.03
C TYR A 315 38.30 21.27 -16.06
N LEU A 316 38.56 21.39 -17.35
CA LEU A 316 37.84 20.69 -18.40
C LEU A 316 37.88 19.17 -18.20
N GLN A 317 39.05 18.61 -17.91
CA GLN A 317 39.20 17.18 -17.68
C GLN A 317 38.41 16.71 -16.42
N ARG A 318 38.43 17.51 -15.36
CA ARG A 318 37.62 17.20 -14.15
C ARG A 318 36.13 17.18 -14.45
N ASN A 319 35.64 18.13 -15.26
CA ASN A 319 34.23 18.16 -15.65
C ASN A 319 33.85 16.98 -16.54
N ASN A 320 34.68 16.61 -17.49
CA ASN A 320 34.46 15.43 -18.33
C ASN A 320 34.34 14.13 -17.49
N LEU A 321 35.16 13.99 -16.44
CA LEU A 321 35.09 12.84 -15.54
C LEU A 321 33.77 12.83 -14.74
N LEU A 322 33.24 13.99 -14.33
CA LEU A 322 31.94 14.10 -13.67
C LEU A 322 30.79 13.75 -14.63
N ASP A 323 30.83 14.26 -15.86
CA ASP A 323 29.83 13.96 -16.88
C ASP A 323 29.81 12.47 -17.25
N ASP A 324 30.97 11.82 -17.36
CA ASP A 324 31.06 10.38 -17.59
C ASP A 324 30.49 9.58 -16.43
N SER A 325 30.69 10.03 -15.18
CA SER A 325 30.09 9.41 -13.99
C SER A 325 28.56 9.50 -14.04
N ILE A 326 28.01 10.69 -14.31
CA ILE A 326 26.56 10.91 -14.44
C ILE A 326 25.98 10.05 -15.59
N ARG A 327 26.69 9.95 -16.71
CA ARG A 327 26.28 9.11 -17.84
C ARG A 327 26.22 7.63 -17.48
N ASN A 328 27.23 7.13 -16.78
CA ASN A 328 27.29 5.75 -16.33
C ASN A 328 26.17 5.43 -15.33
N GLU A 329 25.90 6.34 -14.40
CA GLU A 329 24.77 6.20 -13.48
C GLU A 329 23.41 6.17 -14.20
N ARG A 330 23.24 7.00 -15.24
CA ARG A 330 22.04 6.98 -16.09
C ARG A 330 21.82 5.61 -16.74
N VAL A 331 22.88 5.00 -17.28
CA VAL A 331 22.82 3.66 -17.89
C VAL A 331 22.44 2.61 -16.84
N ARG A 332 23.09 2.63 -15.67
CA ARG A 332 22.77 1.71 -14.57
C ARG A 332 21.32 1.83 -14.15
N MET A 333 20.83 3.05 -13.98
CA MET A 333 19.46 3.28 -13.54
C MET A 333 18.43 2.83 -14.58
N ARG A 334 18.64 3.11 -15.87
CA ARG A 334 17.77 2.58 -16.93
C ARG A 334 17.71 1.06 -16.92
N THR A 335 18.86 0.42 -16.72
CA THR A 335 18.93 -1.04 -16.62
C THR A 335 18.19 -1.55 -15.37
N ALA A 336 18.41 -0.90 -14.22
CA ALA A 336 17.70 -1.22 -12.98
C ALA A 336 16.19 -1.02 -13.12
N ASP A 337 15.76 0.05 -13.77
CA ASP A 337 14.35 0.37 -14.03
C ASP A 337 13.68 -0.69 -14.90
N LEU A 338 14.31 -1.08 -15.99
CA LEU A 338 13.84 -2.14 -16.87
C LEU A 338 13.75 -3.49 -16.13
N THR A 339 14.77 -3.80 -15.32
CA THR A 339 14.78 -5.02 -14.52
C THR A 339 13.65 -5.03 -13.48
N LEU A 340 13.41 -3.89 -12.82
CA LEU A 340 12.37 -3.76 -11.81
C LEU A 340 10.97 -3.86 -12.43
N ARG A 341 10.74 -3.22 -13.58
CA ARG A 341 9.48 -3.35 -14.36
C ARG A 341 9.25 -4.80 -14.77
N TYR A 342 10.29 -5.47 -15.27
CA TYR A 342 10.21 -6.89 -15.62
C TYR A 342 9.86 -7.76 -14.41
N GLN A 343 10.49 -7.52 -13.25
CA GLN A 343 10.19 -8.24 -12.02
C GLN A 343 8.77 -7.94 -11.52
N GLN A 344 8.32 -6.69 -11.59
CA GLN A 344 6.95 -6.30 -11.22
C GLN A 344 5.92 -6.97 -12.12
N ASP A 345 6.12 -6.96 -13.43
CA ASP A 345 5.22 -7.61 -14.38
C ASP A 345 5.20 -9.13 -14.16
N SER A 346 6.36 -9.73 -13.89
CA SER A 346 6.47 -11.15 -13.58
C SER A 346 5.77 -11.51 -12.25
N THR A 347 5.95 -10.72 -11.19
CA THR A 347 5.28 -10.94 -9.90
C THR A 347 3.78 -10.68 -9.98
N LEU A 348 3.34 -9.67 -10.71
CA LEU A 348 1.92 -9.41 -10.98
C LEU A 348 1.28 -10.55 -11.77
N MET A 349 2.00 -11.08 -12.76
CA MET A 349 1.55 -12.24 -13.54
C MET A 349 1.44 -13.48 -12.66
N ALA A 350 2.45 -13.78 -11.86
CA ALA A 350 2.43 -14.88 -10.89
C ALA A 350 1.29 -14.73 -9.87
N HIS A 351 1.06 -13.51 -9.37
CA HIS A 351 -0.05 -13.23 -8.45
C HIS A 351 -1.43 -13.38 -9.10
N ARG A 352 -1.57 -12.98 -10.37
CA ARG A 352 -2.81 -13.20 -11.15
C ARG A 352 -3.09 -14.69 -11.37
N VAL A 353 -2.05 -15.46 -11.68
CA VAL A 353 -2.17 -16.92 -11.83
C VAL A 353 -2.61 -17.55 -10.51
N LEU A 354 -1.96 -17.22 -9.39
CA LEU A 354 -2.31 -17.72 -8.06
C LEU A 354 -3.75 -17.35 -7.66
N LEU A 355 -4.16 -16.11 -7.90
CA LEU A 355 -5.55 -15.67 -7.66
C LEU A 355 -6.55 -16.42 -8.54
N GLN A 356 -6.18 -16.74 -9.78
CA GLN A 356 -7.04 -17.51 -10.67
C GLN A 356 -7.16 -18.97 -10.21
N GLU A 357 -6.07 -19.58 -9.74
CA GLU A 357 -6.08 -20.91 -9.13
C GLU A 357 -6.97 -20.95 -7.89
N GLN A 358 -6.82 -20.01 -6.97
CA GLN A 358 -7.68 -19.90 -5.78
C GLN A 358 -9.16 -19.72 -6.14
N LYS A 359 -9.48 -18.90 -7.15
CA LYS A 359 -10.86 -18.75 -7.63
C LYS A 359 -11.39 -20.07 -8.21
N ASN A 360 -10.58 -20.79 -8.93
CA ASN A 360 -10.95 -22.10 -9.50
C ASN A 360 -11.19 -23.13 -8.38
N GLU A 361 -10.34 -23.18 -7.35
CA GLU A 361 -10.54 -24.03 -6.18
C GLU A 361 -11.87 -23.73 -5.45
N VAL A 362 -12.15 -22.44 -5.23
CA VAL A 362 -13.41 -22.01 -4.62
C VAL A 362 -14.62 -22.41 -5.46
N LEU A 363 -14.50 -22.29 -6.80
CA LEU A 363 -15.57 -22.74 -7.72
C LEU A 363 -15.79 -24.25 -7.65
N VAL A 364 -14.72 -25.04 -7.64
CA VAL A 364 -14.80 -26.52 -7.50
C VAL A 364 -15.42 -26.90 -6.15
N LEU A 365 -15.01 -26.25 -5.06
CA LEU A 365 -15.60 -26.46 -3.74
C LEU A 365 -17.09 -26.11 -3.70
N ARG A 366 -17.51 -25.00 -4.33
CA ARG A 366 -18.93 -24.65 -4.45
C ARG A 366 -19.72 -25.68 -5.27
N GLN A 367 -19.14 -26.13 -6.38
CA GLN A 367 -19.79 -27.16 -7.21
C GLN A 367 -19.96 -28.47 -6.42
N THR A 368 -18.93 -28.92 -5.71
CA THR A 368 -18.99 -30.11 -4.84
C THR A 368 -20.01 -29.94 -3.72
N GLN A 369 -20.07 -28.81 -3.05
CA GLN A 369 -21.08 -28.52 -2.05
C GLN A 369 -22.50 -28.56 -2.63
N PHE A 370 -22.70 -27.99 -3.82
CA PHE A 370 -23.99 -28.04 -4.50
C PHE A 370 -24.42 -29.47 -4.86
N VAL A 371 -23.50 -30.29 -5.38
CA VAL A 371 -23.74 -31.70 -5.69
C VAL A 371 -24.10 -32.48 -4.43
N VAL A 372 -23.33 -32.32 -3.35
CA VAL A 372 -23.62 -32.98 -2.06
C VAL A 372 -24.98 -32.57 -1.51
N PHE A 373 -25.32 -31.30 -1.58
CA PHE A 373 -26.64 -30.79 -1.17
C PHE A 373 -27.77 -31.38 -2.05
N ALA A 374 -27.61 -31.44 -3.35
CA ALA A 374 -28.59 -32.03 -4.26
C ALA A 374 -28.79 -33.53 -3.97
N VAL A 375 -27.72 -34.29 -3.75
CA VAL A 375 -27.79 -35.71 -3.35
C VAL A 375 -28.51 -35.87 -2.02
N ALA A 376 -28.24 -35.02 -1.03
CA ALA A 376 -28.92 -35.06 0.26
C ALA A 376 -30.43 -34.80 0.11
N VAL A 377 -30.82 -33.82 -0.69
CA VAL A 377 -32.24 -33.51 -0.98
C VAL A 377 -32.94 -34.68 -1.65
N VAL A 378 -32.32 -35.28 -2.68
CA VAL A 378 -32.87 -36.46 -3.37
C VAL A 378 -33.01 -37.65 -2.42
N SER A 379 -32.02 -37.87 -1.55
CA SER A 379 -32.04 -38.92 -0.54
C SER A 379 -33.20 -38.74 0.47
N ILE A 380 -33.41 -37.50 0.91
CA ILE A 380 -34.54 -37.18 1.80
C ILE A 380 -35.88 -37.40 1.10
N LEU A 381 -36.02 -36.95 -0.16
CA LEU A 381 -37.25 -37.14 -0.96
C LEU A 381 -37.55 -38.61 -1.18
N THR A 382 -36.52 -39.42 -1.51
CA THR A 382 -36.69 -40.89 -1.65
C THR A 382 -37.08 -41.55 -0.31
N ALA A 383 -36.47 -41.15 0.80
CA ALA A 383 -36.85 -41.67 2.10
C ALA A 383 -38.31 -41.35 2.48
N VAL A 384 -38.76 -40.11 2.25
CA VAL A 384 -40.12 -39.66 2.42
C VAL A 384 -41.08 -40.46 1.51
N PHE A 385 -40.73 -40.62 0.23
CA PHE A 385 -41.52 -41.41 -0.70
C PHE A 385 -41.65 -42.86 -0.24
N LEU A 386 -40.57 -43.53 0.13
CA LEU A 386 -40.60 -44.90 0.66
C LEU A 386 -41.43 -45.02 1.95
N TYR A 387 -41.32 -44.02 2.83
CA TYR A 387 -42.15 -43.97 4.03
C TYR A 387 -43.63 -43.87 3.69
N LEU A 388 -44.01 -42.93 2.85
CA LEU A 388 -45.41 -42.76 2.42
C LEU A 388 -45.95 -44.01 1.65
N TYR A 389 -45.13 -44.59 0.80
CA TYR A 389 -45.45 -45.84 0.10
C TYR A 389 -45.66 -47.01 1.08
N SER A 390 -44.78 -47.18 2.04
CA SER A 390 -44.90 -48.21 3.08
C SER A 390 -46.13 -48.00 3.96
N LYS A 391 -46.43 -46.76 4.32
CA LYS A 391 -47.62 -46.38 5.07
C LYS A 391 -48.90 -46.70 4.27
N LYS A 392 -48.94 -46.38 2.97
CA LYS A 392 -50.08 -46.71 2.08
C LYS A 392 -50.21 -48.23 1.90
N LYS A 393 -49.12 -48.96 1.74
CA LYS A 393 -49.11 -50.44 1.64
C LYS A 393 -49.65 -51.10 2.90
N ARG A 394 -49.25 -50.62 4.11
CA ARG A 394 -49.76 -51.11 5.40
C ARG A 394 -51.25 -50.82 5.57
N ALA A 395 -51.71 -49.62 5.20
CA ALA A 395 -53.14 -49.27 5.26
C ALA A 395 -53.99 -50.15 4.33
N LEU A 396 -53.52 -50.48 3.11
CA LEU A 396 -54.16 -51.40 2.19
C LEU A 396 -54.20 -52.84 2.71
N LEU A 397 -53.14 -53.32 3.32
CA LEU A 397 -53.08 -54.64 3.97
C LEU A 397 -54.05 -54.70 5.15
N LEU A 398 -54.10 -53.69 6.01
CA LEU A 398 -55.07 -53.61 7.12
C LEU A 398 -56.51 -53.60 6.59
N ALA A 399 -56.79 -52.81 5.53
CA ALA A 399 -58.15 -52.79 4.90
C ALA A 399 -58.54 -54.14 4.30
N ARG A 400 -57.59 -54.85 3.65
CA ARG A 400 -57.77 -56.20 3.15
C ARG A 400 -58.07 -57.19 4.29
N ASN A 401 -57.24 -57.18 5.35
CA ASN A 401 -57.43 -58.03 6.52
C ASN A 401 -58.77 -57.76 7.18
N HIS A 402 -59.17 -56.48 7.33
CA HIS A 402 -60.48 -56.13 7.85
C HIS A 402 -61.65 -56.71 6.99
N ARG A 403 -61.52 -56.61 5.63
CA ARG A 403 -62.54 -57.22 4.75
C ARG A 403 -62.55 -58.72 4.92
N THR A 404 -61.35 -59.36 4.88
CA THR A 404 -61.35 -60.83 5.11
C THR A 404 -61.89 -61.28 6.43
N VAL A 405 -61.55 -60.58 7.51
CA VAL A 405 -62.13 -60.88 8.85
C VAL A 405 -63.64 -60.61 8.89
N SER A 406 -64.12 -59.55 8.24
CA SER A 406 -65.56 -59.28 8.15
C SER A 406 -66.26 -60.33 7.30
N THR A 407 -65.69 -60.80 6.21
CA THR A 407 -66.28 -61.87 5.39
C THR A 407 -66.31 -63.20 6.14
N LEU A 408 -65.20 -63.56 6.80
CA LEU A 408 -65.12 -64.77 7.62
C LEU A 408 -66.11 -64.74 8.85
N ARG A 409 -66.32 -63.54 9.42
CA ARG A 409 -67.34 -63.35 10.46
C ARG A 409 -68.76 -63.56 9.92
N LEU A 410 -69.09 -63.00 8.77
CA LEU A 410 -70.37 -63.20 8.10
C LEU A 410 -70.61 -64.67 7.71
N GLU A 411 -69.59 -65.37 7.20
CA GLU A 411 -69.60 -66.78 6.89
C GLU A 411 -69.82 -67.63 8.18
N ASN A 412 -69.09 -67.29 9.24
CA ASN A 412 -69.28 -67.99 10.51
C ASN A 412 -70.66 -67.77 11.11
N ILE A 413 -71.24 -66.57 10.98
CA ILE A 413 -72.62 -66.32 11.39
C ILE A 413 -73.60 -67.11 10.49
N ARG A 414 -73.34 -67.09 9.18
CA ARG A 414 -74.18 -67.90 8.24
C ARG A 414 -74.12 -69.38 8.51
N ASN A 415 -72.92 -69.91 8.83
CA ASN A 415 -72.69 -71.32 9.13
C ASN A 415 -73.27 -71.73 10.54
N ARG A 416 -73.28 -70.80 11.47
CA ARG A 416 -73.89 -71.04 12.79
C ARG A 416 -75.39 -71.01 12.75
N LEU A 417 -76.01 -70.27 11.80
CA LEU A 417 -77.44 -70.29 11.54
C LEU A 417 -77.74 -71.35 10.47
N SER A 418 -77.40 -72.60 10.77
CA SER A 418 -77.72 -73.71 9.87
C SER A 418 -79.22 -73.65 9.53
N PRO A 419 -79.53 -73.64 8.21
CA PRO A 419 -80.98 -73.64 7.83
C PRO A 419 -81.69 -74.76 8.49
N HIS A 420 -81.06 -75.86 8.70
CA HIS A 420 -81.61 -77.02 9.34
C HIS A 420 -81.98 -76.76 10.83
N PHE A 421 -81.16 -75.95 11.54
CA PHE A 421 -81.48 -75.57 12.92
C PHE A 421 -82.69 -74.61 12.96
N ILE A 422 -82.74 -73.61 12.10
CA ILE A 422 -83.87 -72.67 12.03
C ILE A 422 -85.12 -73.41 11.63
N PHE A 423 -85.13 -74.34 10.68
CA PHE A 423 -86.22 -75.15 10.35
C PHE A 423 -86.69 -76.08 11.49
N ASN A 424 -85.81 -76.65 12.22
CA ASN A 424 -86.14 -77.48 13.36
C ASN A 424 -86.78 -76.69 14.48
N VAL A 425 -86.30 -75.47 14.78
CA VAL A 425 -86.92 -74.55 15.77
C VAL A 425 -88.25 -74.06 15.28
N LEU A 426 -88.44 -73.67 14.04
CA LEU A 426 -89.68 -73.22 13.45
C LEU A 426 -90.73 -74.39 13.37
N ASN A 427 -90.32 -75.61 13.03
CA ASN A 427 -91.16 -76.79 13.00
C ASN A 427 -91.63 -77.22 14.42
N ARG A 428 -90.78 -76.99 15.39
CA ARG A 428 -91.13 -77.27 16.82
C ARG A 428 -92.14 -76.23 17.34
N GLU A 429 -91.94 -74.94 17.00
CA GLU A 429 -92.89 -73.88 17.31
C GLU A 429 -94.27 -74.12 16.60
N MET A 430 -94.29 -74.59 15.39
CA MET A 430 -95.50 -74.94 14.65
C MET A 430 -96.23 -76.10 15.27
N ALA A 431 -95.57 -77.01 16.00
CA ALA A 431 -96.24 -78.16 16.63
C ALA A 431 -97.10 -77.73 17.85
N GLU A 432 -96.77 -76.67 18.53
CA GLU A 432 -97.37 -76.20 19.79
C GLU A 432 -98.42 -75.09 19.69
N ARG A 433 -98.76 -74.56 18.39
CA ARG A 433 -99.66 -73.43 18.17
C ARG A 433 -101.01 -73.85 17.54
N ASN A 434 -102.05 -72.99 17.66
CA ASN A 434 -103.41 -73.20 17.08
C ASN A 434 -103.44 -73.06 15.56
N VAL A 435 -104.53 -73.49 14.94
CA VAL A 435 -104.62 -73.73 13.50
C VAL A 435 -104.43 -72.50 12.62
N GLU A 436 -104.79 -71.29 12.99
CA GLU A 436 -104.59 -70.03 12.25
C GLU A 436 -103.15 -69.60 12.25
N GLU A 437 -102.54 -69.63 13.34
CA GLU A 437 -101.09 -69.25 13.44
C GLU A 437 -100.20 -70.27 12.79
N LYS A 438 -100.55 -71.51 12.63
CA LYS A 438 -99.83 -72.54 11.84
C LYS A 438 -99.76 -72.21 10.38
N GLN A 439 -100.78 -71.54 9.85
CA GLN A 439 -100.84 -71.23 8.42
C GLN A 439 -99.83 -70.06 8.04
N GLU A 440 -99.76 -69.05 8.90
CA GLU A 440 -98.75 -67.97 8.72
C GLU A 440 -97.28 -68.44 8.87
N LEU A 441 -97.00 -69.25 9.87
CA LEU A 441 -95.68 -69.83 10.09
C LEU A 441 -95.30 -70.81 8.99
N SER A 442 -96.23 -71.59 8.46
CA SER A 442 -96.04 -72.48 7.37
C SER A 442 -95.68 -71.67 6.04
N SER A 443 -96.38 -70.54 5.86
CA SER A 443 -96.05 -69.62 4.74
C SER A 443 -94.66 -69.02 4.84
N LEU A 444 -94.29 -68.61 6.09
CA LEU A 444 -92.93 -68.11 6.33
C LEU A 444 -91.91 -69.18 6.12
N VAL A 445 -92.10 -70.41 6.59
CA VAL A 445 -91.16 -71.53 6.36
C VAL A 445 -91.06 -71.87 4.92
N LYS A 446 -92.17 -71.83 4.15
CA LYS A 446 -92.08 -72.01 2.64
C LYS A 446 -91.31 -70.89 1.94
N LEU A 447 -91.49 -69.63 2.34
CA LEU A 447 -90.77 -68.47 1.82
C LEU A 447 -89.27 -68.55 2.14
N MET A 448 -88.94 -68.92 3.36
CA MET A 448 -87.54 -69.13 3.72
C MET A 448 -86.90 -70.30 2.98
N ARG A 449 -87.63 -71.41 2.82
CA ARG A 449 -87.15 -72.54 2.01
C ARG A 449 -86.86 -72.15 0.55
N ARG A 450 -87.76 -71.40 -0.03
CA ARG A 450 -87.68 -70.92 -1.41
C ARG A 450 -86.51 -69.92 -1.55
N ASN A 451 -86.25 -69.03 -0.59
CA ASN A 451 -85.10 -68.13 -0.58
C ASN A 451 -83.76 -68.87 -0.37
N LEU A 452 -83.76 -69.94 0.39
CA LEU A 452 -82.54 -70.75 0.62
C LEU A 452 -82.23 -71.63 -0.64
N GLU A 453 -83.28 -72.13 -1.32
CA GLU A 453 -83.10 -72.86 -2.59
C GLU A 453 -82.54 -71.91 -3.72
N LEU A 454 -83.07 -70.68 -3.74
CA LEU A 454 -82.56 -69.64 -4.70
C LEU A 454 -81.13 -69.20 -4.39
N ASN A 455 -80.68 -69.20 -3.20
CA ASN A 455 -79.33 -68.84 -2.79
C ASN A 455 -78.29 -69.97 -2.91
N ASN A 456 -78.70 -71.18 -3.12
CA ASN A 456 -77.87 -72.37 -3.41
C ASN A 456 -77.61 -72.59 -4.92
N CYS A 457 -78.26 -71.77 -5.77
CA CYS A 457 -78.10 -71.83 -7.24
C CYS A 457 -77.22 -70.73 -7.81
N VAL A 458 -76.45 -70.01 -6.99
CA VAL A 458 -75.39 -69.04 -7.37
C VAL A 458 -74.03 -69.51 -6.85
#